data_cf48b2c43dfcf10e275f471b34633d69
#
_entry.id   cf48b2c43dfcf10e275f471b34633d69
#
_cell.length_a   1.000
_cell.length_b   1.000
_cell.length_c   1.000
_cell.angle_alpha   90.00
_cell.angle_beta   90.00
_cell.angle_gamma   90.00
#
_symmetry.space_group_name_H-M   'P 1'
#
loop_
_entity.id
_entity.type
_entity.pdbx_description
1 polymer ?
#
loop_
_entity_poly.entity_id
_entity_poly.type
_entity_poly.pdbx_seq_one_letter_code
_entity_poly.pdbx_strand_id
1 'polypeptide(L)'
;LHLSLRRQRQMCIRDRLRGDPVLQSKGGHNHAGEETCQINVGEIRDWVLNLDGISAFAVASQFATRNAAHELQIMGLIKSLTDKPVTASHQLSAKLNGPRRALTAVLNARLIGIIDELIGRCEATLFNLKINAPLMVVRGDGALISSSEAREKPIETILSGPAASIVGAKWMTNLNLGFVSDIGGTTTDVALLKGGRPALDAAGACVGNFRTLVEAVAMRTTGLGGDSQVHFLSEGLMGGLQLGPKRLVPISLLAHQEPHIHEILDEQLKNTAPGEYDGKFVRLISEPVEHSLTSRDMKVLSRIERNAKALRAVIQTRIEIKSLEDIDKNNRKIAEIVPPAKELYAAMANALPALPC
;
A
#
# COMPACT_ATOMS: atom_id res chain seq x y z
N LEU A 1 -4.30 -15.33 36.33
CA LEU A 1 -4.69 -14.40 35.25
C LEU A 1 -3.52 -13.97 34.34
N HIS A 2 -2.30 -13.81 34.89
CA HIS A 2 -1.12 -13.40 34.09
C HIS A 2 -0.64 -14.45 33.08
N LEU A 3 -0.82 -15.72 33.35
CA LEU A 3 -0.43 -16.83 32.45
C LEU A 3 -1.38 -16.97 31.25
N SER A 4 -2.67 -16.69 31.41
CA SER A 4 -3.65 -16.73 30.32
C SER A 4 -3.46 -15.60 29.30
N LEU A 5 -3.14 -14.39 29.76
CA LEU A 5 -2.86 -13.24 28.89
C LEU A 5 -1.55 -13.42 28.09
N ARG A 6 -0.53 -14.07 28.66
CA ARG A 6 0.69 -14.43 27.92
C ARG A 6 0.41 -15.46 26.83
N ARG A 7 -0.37 -16.51 27.10
CA ARG A 7 -0.79 -17.50 26.10
C ARG A 7 -1.65 -16.91 24.99
N GLN A 8 -2.61 -16.04 25.31
CA GLN A 8 -3.42 -15.36 24.31
C GLN A 8 -2.59 -14.44 23.39
N ARG A 9 -1.62 -13.68 23.94
CA ARG A 9 -0.73 -12.83 23.12
C ARG A 9 0.19 -13.66 22.23
N GLN A 10 0.62 -14.85 22.67
CA GLN A 10 1.42 -15.79 21.87
C GLN A 10 0.58 -16.46 20.77
N MET A 11 -0.66 -16.87 21.06
CA MET A 11 -1.60 -17.36 20.04
C MET A 11 -1.85 -16.33 18.95
N CYS A 12 -2.07 -15.06 19.29
CA CYS A 12 -2.28 -13.99 18.32
C CYS A 12 -1.11 -13.78 17.33
N ILE A 13 0.13 -14.10 17.73
CA ILE A 13 1.27 -14.04 16.81
C ILE A 13 1.25 -15.25 15.87
N ARG A 14 1.02 -16.45 16.42
CA ARG A 14 1.01 -17.69 15.66
C ARG A 14 -0.05 -17.69 14.56
N ASP A 15 -1.27 -17.22 14.86
CA ASP A 15 -2.35 -17.08 13.88
C ASP A 15 -2.01 -16.07 12.75
N ARG A 16 -1.12 -15.13 13.03
CA ARG A 16 -0.67 -14.09 12.07
C ARG A 16 0.48 -14.53 11.18
N LEU A 17 1.14 -15.65 11.51
CA LEU A 17 2.28 -16.16 10.75
C LEU A 17 1.88 -16.96 9.49
N ARG A 18 0.57 -17.15 9.25
CA ARG A 18 0.02 -17.79 8.03
C ARG A 18 0.66 -19.14 7.68
N GLY A 19 0.98 -19.93 8.68
CA GLY A 19 1.56 -21.26 8.50
C GLY A 19 3.09 -21.32 8.48
N ASP A 20 3.81 -20.21 8.63
CA ASP A 20 5.27 -20.27 8.79
C ASP A 20 5.65 -21.12 10.02
N PRO A 21 6.70 -21.95 9.93
CA PRO A 21 7.15 -22.76 11.04
C PRO A 21 7.67 -21.89 12.19
N VAL A 22 7.31 -22.24 13.42
CA VAL A 22 7.68 -21.50 14.63
C VAL A 22 8.15 -22.45 15.70
N LEU A 23 9.38 -22.24 16.19
CA LEU A 23 9.88 -22.87 17.40
C LEU A 23 9.75 -21.92 18.59
N GLN A 24 9.22 -22.40 19.69
CA GLN A 24 9.23 -21.74 20.99
C GLN A 24 10.13 -22.54 21.93
N SER A 25 11.37 -22.12 22.08
CA SER A 25 12.33 -22.73 22.99
C SER A 25 12.36 -22.02 24.34
N LYS A 26 12.85 -22.74 25.36
CA LYS A 26 13.16 -22.13 26.66
C LYS A 26 14.30 -21.13 26.51
N GLY A 27 14.30 -20.12 27.36
CA GLY A 27 15.31 -19.05 27.37
C GLY A 27 14.68 -17.72 27.75
N GLY A 28 15.51 -16.71 27.92
CA GLY A 28 15.08 -15.34 28.14
C GLY A 28 15.79 -14.64 29.28
N HIS A 29 15.60 -13.31 29.29
CA HIS A 29 16.14 -12.41 30.31
C HIS A 29 14.99 -11.76 31.10
N ASN A 30 15.27 -11.24 32.29
CA ASN A 30 14.34 -10.44 33.05
C ASN A 30 14.40 -8.96 32.61
N HIS A 31 13.63 -8.11 33.28
CA HIS A 31 13.56 -6.68 32.97
C HIS A 31 14.88 -5.91 33.24
N ALA A 32 15.77 -6.47 34.06
CA ALA A 32 17.10 -5.94 34.33
C ALA A 32 18.16 -6.37 33.30
N GLY A 33 17.82 -7.36 32.44
CA GLY A 33 18.73 -7.94 31.47
C GLY A 33 19.53 -9.15 32.01
N GLU A 34 19.18 -9.66 33.18
CA GLU A 34 19.80 -10.86 33.76
C GLU A 34 19.16 -12.11 33.11
N GLU A 35 19.99 -13.12 32.82
CA GLU A 35 19.51 -14.38 32.25
C GLU A 35 18.68 -15.14 33.31
N THR A 36 17.43 -15.44 32.96
CA THR A 36 16.51 -16.18 33.82
C THR A 36 16.42 -17.65 33.47
N CYS A 37 16.74 -18.00 32.24
CA CYS A 37 16.72 -19.35 31.73
C CYS A 37 17.66 -19.44 30.52
N GLN A 38 18.53 -20.44 30.50
CA GLN A 38 19.41 -20.72 29.37
C GLN A 38 18.63 -21.20 28.17
N ILE A 39 19.13 -20.89 26.98
CA ILE A 39 18.56 -21.41 25.74
C ILE A 39 19.00 -22.86 25.50
N ASN A 40 18.08 -23.64 24.92
CA ASN A 40 18.38 -24.99 24.48
C ASN A 40 18.93 -24.97 23.05
N VAL A 41 20.23 -24.84 22.91
CA VAL A 41 20.94 -24.75 21.62
C VAL A 41 20.75 -26.02 20.78
N GLY A 42 20.68 -27.20 21.42
CA GLY A 42 20.47 -28.47 20.72
C GLY A 42 19.11 -28.52 20.05
N GLU A 43 18.04 -28.22 20.79
CA GLU A 43 16.68 -28.13 20.24
C GLU A 43 16.57 -27.20 19.03
N ILE A 44 17.20 -26.02 19.13
CA ILE A 44 17.17 -25.02 18.05
C ILE A 44 17.95 -25.54 16.83
N ARG A 45 19.12 -26.15 17.04
CA ARG A 45 19.94 -26.76 15.98
C ARG A 45 19.14 -27.81 15.21
N ASP A 46 18.57 -28.76 15.94
CA ASP A 46 17.83 -29.87 15.35
C ASP A 46 16.61 -29.36 14.58
N TRP A 47 15.93 -28.36 15.12
CA TRP A 47 14.79 -27.74 14.43
C TRP A 47 15.22 -27.04 13.12
N VAL A 48 16.30 -26.25 13.14
CA VAL A 48 16.80 -25.54 11.95
C VAL A 48 17.20 -26.53 10.85
N LEU A 49 17.88 -27.64 11.22
CA LEU A 49 18.34 -28.65 10.24
C LEU A 49 17.21 -29.46 9.61
N ASN A 50 16.05 -29.54 10.27
CA ASN A 50 14.86 -30.27 9.77
C ASN A 50 13.88 -29.37 9.01
N LEU A 51 14.22 -28.09 8.72
CA LEU A 51 13.36 -27.19 7.97
C LEU A 51 13.74 -27.15 6.50
N ASP A 52 12.77 -27.35 5.64
CA ASP A 52 12.89 -27.19 4.18
C ASP A 52 12.15 -25.96 3.67
N GLY A 53 12.62 -25.41 2.55
CA GLY A 53 11.95 -24.32 1.84
C GLY A 53 11.98 -22.97 2.56
N ILE A 54 12.88 -22.76 3.51
CA ILE A 54 13.01 -21.52 4.28
C ILE A 54 13.88 -20.53 3.51
N SER A 55 13.36 -19.30 3.33
CA SER A 55 14.08 -18.19 2.68
C SER A 55 14.86 -17.30 3.66
N ALA A 56 14.39 -17.16 4.91
CA ALA A 56 15.00 -16.34 5.94
C ALA A 56 14.51 -16.73 7.33
N PHE A 57 15.27 -16.38 8.36
CA PHE A 57 14.92 -16.60 9.76
C PHE A 57 14.67 -15.30 10.51
N ALA A 58 13.74 -15.35 11.46
CA ALA A 58 13.50 -14.28 12.42
C ALA A 58 13.69 -14.80 13.84
N VAL A 59 14.50 -14.12 14.63
CA VAL A 59 14.81 -14.45 16.03
C VAL A 59 14.30 -13.35 16.93
N ALA A 60 13.56 -13.72 17.98
CA ALA A 60 13.07 -12.79 18.98
C ALA A 60 13.11 -13.40 20.39
N SER A 61 13.72 -12.70 21.34
CA SER A 61 13.76 -13.12 22.73
C SER A 61 13.14 -12.11 23.69
N GLN A 62 12.81 -12.61 24.89
CA GLN A 62 12.27 -11.79 25.95
C GLN A 62 13.34 -10.80 26.45
N PHE A 63 13.00 -9.52 26.53
CA PHE A 63 13.91 -8.43 26.94
C PHE A 63 15.22 -8.32 26.13
N ALA A 64 15.23 -8.75 24.87
CA ALA A 64 16.40 -8.59 23.98
C ALA A 64 16.88 -7.15 23.84
N THR A 65 16.02 -6.16 24.10
CA THR A 65 16.42 -4.74 24.14
C THR A 65 17.23 -4.36 25.37
N ARG A 66 17.25 -5.20 26.41
CA ARG A 66 18.09 -5.06 27.62
C ARG A 66 19.36 -5.90 27.49
N ASN A 67 19.20 -7.12 27.00
CA ASN A 67 20.32 -8.04 26.76
C ASN A 67 20.03 -8.89 25.50
N ALA A 68 20.80 -8.66 24.45
CA ALA A 68 20.62 -9.33 23.17
C ALA A 68 21.37 -10.68 23.06
N ALA A 69 22.04 -11.15 24.14
CA ALA A 69 22.94 -12.30 24.10
C ALA A 69 22.29 -13.55 23.46
N HIS A 70 21.05 -13.87 23.85
CA HIS A 70 20.35 -15.02 23.27
C HIS A 70 20.05 -14.87 21.78
N GLU A 71 19.60 -13.70 21.34
CA GLU A 71 19.36 -13.46 19.92
C GLU A 71 20.65 -13.53 19.10
N LEU A 72 21.74 -12.97 19.62
CA LEU A 72 23.06 -13.02 18.98
C LEU A 72 23.60 -14.45 18.90
N GLN A 73 23.47 -15.25 19.97
CA GLN A 73 23.88 -16.64 20.00
C GLN A 73 23.10 -17.48 18.99
N ILE A 74 21.76 -17.34 18.94
CA ILE A 74 20.92 -18.06 17.98
C ILE A 74 21.22 -17.61 16.55
N MET A 75 21.40 -16.32 16.32
CA MET A 75 21.76 -15.77 15.00
C MET A 75 23.11 -16.35 14.52
N GLY A 76 24.11 -16.42 15.40
CA GLY A 76 25.40 -17.05 15.11
C GLY A 76 25.27 -18.55 14.80
N LEU A 77 24.44 -19.27 15.56
CA LEU A 77 24.15 -20.68 15.30
C LEU A 77 23.51 -20.87 13.91
N ILE A 78 22.44 -20.14 13.58
CA ILE A 78 21.75 -20.28 12.30
C ILE A 78 22.71 -19.95 11.14
N LYS A 79 23.51 -18.90 11.24
CA LYS A 79 24.52 -18.55 10.24
C LYS A 79 25.61 -19.63 10.07
N SER A 80 25.91 -20.40 11.11
CA SER A 80 26.87 -21.52 11.01
C SER A 80 26.26 -22.78 10.38
N LEU A 81 24.93 -22.90 10.37
CA LEU A 81 24.21 -24.08 9.86
C LEU A 81 23.63 -23.84 8.45
N THR A 82 23.37 -22.59 8.10
CA THR A 82 22.69 -22.22 6.84
C THR A 82 23.29 -20.96 6.25
N ASP A 83 23.13 -20.78 4.94
CA ASP A 83 23.44 -19.55 4.19
C ASP A 83 22.31 -18.51 4.22
N LYS A 84 21.21 -18.80 4.96
CA LYS A 84 20.01 -17.98 4.94
C LYS A 84 20.16 -16.73 5.81
N PRO A 85 19.59 -15.60 5.39
CA PRO A 85 19.59 -14.38 6.19
C PRO A 85 18.81 -14.57 7.49
N VAL A 86 19.30 -13.92 8.55
CA VAL A 86 18.72 -13.98 9.90
C VAL A 86 18.46 -12.57 10.41
N THR A 87 17.23 -12.30 10.80
CA THR A 87 16.83 -11.04 11.43
C THR A 87 16.69 -11.24 12.94
N ALA A 88 17.44 -10.47 13.73
CA ALA A 88 17.28 -10.42 15.18
C ALA A 88 16.43 -9.22 15.60
N SER A 89 15.47 -9.44 16.49
CA SER A 89 14.45 -8.44 16.83
C SER A 89 15.01 -7.18 17.50
N HIS A 90 16.10 -7.30 18.27
CA HIS A 90 16.76 -6.15 18.92
C HIS A 90 17.40 -5.17 17.91
N GLN A 91 17.75 -5.65 16.70
CA GLN A 91 18.36 -4.82 15.65
C GLN A 91 17.36 -3.87 14.99
N LEU A 92 16.06 -4.18 15.05
CA LEU A 92 15.01 -3.42 14.40
C LEU A 92 14.36 -2.37 15.30
N SER A 93 14.37 -2.56 16.61
CA SER A 93 13.77 -1.61 17.54
C SER A 93 14.29 -1.78 18.96
N ALA A 94 14.64 -0.66 19.59
CA ALA A 94 14.96 -0.58 21.01
C ALA A 94 13.70 -0.51 21.90
N LYS A 95 12.50 -0.40 21.33
CA LYS A 95 11.25 -0.27 22.08
C LYS A 95 10.90 -1.59 22.78
N LEU A 96 10.39 -1.49 24.01
CA LEU A 96 9.76 -2.62 24.70
C LEU A 96 8.54 -3.07 23.90
N ASN A 97 7.97 -4.21 24.16
CA ASN A 97 6.89 -4.90 23.47
C ASN A 97 7.40 -6.09 22.63
N GLY A 98 7.83 -7.14 23.35
CA GLY A 98 8.38 -8.37 22.74
C GLY A 98 7.53 -8.93 21.60
N PRO A 99 6.19 -9.11 21.77
CA PRO A 99 5.34 -9.65 20.71
C PRO A 99 5.34 -8.81 19.43
N ARG A 100 5.27 -7.49 19.54
CA ARG A 100 5.30 -6.62 18.37
C ARG A 100 6.69 -6.57 17.74
N ARG A 101 7.75 -6.65 18.54
CA ARG A 101 9.13 -6.73 18.05
C ARG A 101 9.37 -8.04 17.30
N ALA A 102 8.87 -9.18 17.80
CA ALA A 102 8.92 -10.45 17.10
C ALA A 102 8.18 -10.40 15.76
N LEU A 103 6.98 -9.82 15.73
CA LEU A 103 6.23 -9.62 14.49
C LEU A 103 7.01 -8.74 13.50
N THR A 104 7.63 -7.65 13.97
CA THR A 104 8.46 -6.79 13.12
C THR A 104 9.63 -7.55 12.52
N ALA A 105 10.29 -8.43 13.30
CA ALA A 105 11.39 -9.27 12.81
C ALA A 105 10.92 -10.27 11.74
N VAL A 106 9.76 -10.89 11.90
CA VAL A 106 9.18 -11.79 10.89
C VAL A 106 8.86 -11.04 9.60
N LEU A 107 8.23 -9.87 9.71
CA LEU A 107 7.92 -9.05 8.53
C LEU A 107 9.20 -8.59 7.81
N ASN A 108 10.25 -8.25 8.56
CA ASN A 108 11.55 -7.94 7.97
C ASN A 108 12.12 -9.15 7.20
N ALA A 109 12.17 -10.31 7.84
CA ALA A 109 12.69 -11.54 7.22
C ALA A 109 11.96 -11.89 5.90
N ARG A 110 10.65 -11.69 5.84
CA ARG A 110 9.86 -11.90 4.62
C ARG A 110 10.19 -10.94 3.48
N LEU A 111 10.70 -9.75 3.79
CA LEU A 111 11.01 -8.72 2.80
C LEU A 111 12.44 -8.83 2.25
N ILE A 112 13.35 -9.50 2.95
CA ILE A 112 14.78 -9.53 2.60
C ILE A 112 15.01 -9.97 1.16
N GLY A 113 14.43 -11.10 0.74
CA GLY A 113 14.66 -11.64 -0.60
C GLY A 113 14.16 -10.70 -1.71
N ILE A 114 13.00 -10.09 -1.53
CA ILE A 114 12.40 -9.17 -2.52
C ILE A 114 13.22 -7.90 -2.65
N ILE A 115 13.65 -7.33 -1.53
CA ILE A 115 14.42 -6.08 -1.52
C ILE A 115 15.86 -6.31 -2.00
N ASP A 116 16.46 -7.45 -1.66
CA ASP A 116 17.78 -7.81 -2.15
C ASP A 116 17.80 -7.94 -3.68
N GLU A 117 16.80 -8.62 -4.26
CA GLU A 117 16.63 -8.73 -5.71
C GLU A 117 16.41 -7.37 -6.37
N LEU A 118 15.57 -6.51 -5.80
CA LEU A 118 15.30 -5.17 -6.31
C LEU A 118 16.57 -4.32 -6.33
N ILE A 119 17.28 -4.27 -5.21
CA ILE A 119 18.52 -3.51 -5.08
C ILE A 119 19.59 -4.04 -6.04
N GLY A 120 19.72 -5.37 -6.14
CA GLY A 120 20.67 -5.99 -7.08
C GLY A 120 20.39 -5.62 -8.54
N ARG A 121 19.13 -5.58 -8.95
CA ARG A 121 18.73 -5.13 -10.29
C ARG A 121 19.04 -3.64 -10.50
N CYS A 122 18.81 -2.79 -9.50
CA CYS A 122 19.15 -1.37 -9.57
C CYS A 122 20.67 -1.16 -9.71
N GLU A 123 21.48 -1.85 -8.89
CA GLU A 123 22.95 -1.76 -8.95
C GLU A 123 23.48 -2.25 -10.30
N ALA A 124 22.98 -3.37 -10.83
CA ALA A 124 23.34 -3.87 -12.15
C ALA A 124 22.98 -2.85 -13.26
N THR A 125 21.84 -2.18 -13.15
CA THR A 125 21.43 -1.14 -14.10
C THR A 125 22.37 0.08 -14.04
N LEU A 126 22.71 0.55 -12.84
CA LEU A 126 23.67 1.65 -12.65
C LEU A 126 25.05 1.29 -13.23
N PHE A 127 25.51 0.08 -12.99
CA PHE A 127 26.78 -0.42 -13.55
C PHE A 127 26.75 -0.43 -15.09
N ASN A 128 25.68 -0.94 -15.71
CA ASN A 128 25.54 -0.98 -17.17
C ASN A 128 25.47 0.43 -17.78
N LEU A 129 24.88 1.38 -17.07
CA LEU A 129 24.83 2.79 -17.47
C LEU A 129 26.10 3.56 -17.14
N LYS A 130 27.13 2.91 -16.56
CA LYS A 130 28.40 3.51 -16.12
C LYS A 130 28.22 4.67 -15.12
N ILE A 131 27.19 4.57 -14.28
CA ILE A 131 26.92 5.55 -13.23
C ILE A 131 27.63 5.12 -11.94
N ASN A 132 28.66 5.87 -11.54
CA ASN A 132 29.44 5.62 -10.34
C ASN A 132 28.90 6.40 -9.12
N ALA A 133 27.60 6.35 -8.89
CA ALA A 133 26.96 6.95 -7.73
C ALA A 133 26.53 5.87 -6.73
N PRO A 134 26.65 6.13 -5.40
CA PRO A 134 26.15 5.19 -4.40
C PRO A 134 24.61 5.11 -4.49
N LEU A 135 24.09 3.89 -4.49
CA LEU A 135 22.64 3.68 -4.40
C LEU A 135 22.17 3.93 -2.97
N MET A 136 21.31 4.93 -2.80
CA MET A 136 20.69 5.26 -1.53
C MET A 136 19.21 4.94 -1.59
N VAL A 137 18.66 4.49 -0.46
CA VAL A 137 17.23 4.14 -0.33
C VAL A 137 16.58 5.07 0.69
N VAL A 138 15.38 5.56 0.37
CA VAL A 138 14.61 6.36 1.31
C VAL A 138 13.97 5.45 2.36
N ARG A 139 14.12 5.80 3.62
CA ARG A 139 13.48 5.15 4.77
C ARG A 139 12.09 5.73 5.00
N GLY A 140 11.24 4.97 5.72
CA GLY A 140 9.85 5.38 6.00
C GLY A 140 9.69 6.66 6.81
N ASP A 141 10.74 7.16 7.45
CA ASP A 141 10.79 8.46 8.13
C ASP A 141 11.33 9.61 7.27
N GLY A 142 11.69 9.31 6.01
CA GLY A 142 12.26 10.27 5.06
C GLY A 142 13.79 10.40 5.09
N ALA A 143 14.49 9.67 5.95
CA ALA A 143 15.96 9.61 5.94
C ALA A 143 16.47 8.74 4.79
N LEU A 144 17.73 8.95 4.40
CA LEU A 144 18.44 8.11 3.43
C LEU A 144 19.28 7.07 4.16
N ILE A 145 19.24 5.84 3.68
CA ILE A 145 20.08 4.73 4.12
C ILE A 145 20.81 4.13 2.92
N SER A 146 21.93 3.44 3.18
CA SER A 146 22.67 2.74 2.15
C SER A 146 21.87 1.54 1.61
N SER A 147 22.19 1.11 0.38
CA SER A 147 21.61 -0.11 -0.19
C SER A 147 21.93 -1.35 0.67
N SER A 148 23.10 -1.42 1.31
CA SER A 148 23.46 -2.50 2.22
C SER A 148 22.58 -2.53 3.47
N GLU A 149 22.32 -1.39 4.10
CA GLU A 149 21.44 -1.31 5.26
C GLU A 149 19.98 -1.63 4.90
N ALA A 150 19.52 -1.20 3.72
CA ALA A 150 18.19 -1.53 3.22
C ALA A 150 18.01 -3.03 2.95
N ARG A 151 19.07 -3.76 2.56
CA ARG A 151 19.07 -5.22 2.44
C ARG A 151 18.90 -5.93 3.79
N GLU A 152 19.56 -5.42 4.83
CA GLU A 152 19.48 -6.01 6.17
C GLU A 152 18.17 -5.70 6.88
N LYS A 153 17.68 -4.47 6.72
CA LYS A 153 16.49 -3.95 7.40
C LYS A 153 15.41 -3.43 6.42
N PRO A 154 14.97 -4.24 5.46
CA PRO A 154 14.00 -3.80 4.47
C PRO A 154 12.69 -3.29 5.07
N ILE A 155 12.32 -3.71 6.28
CA ILE A 155 11.13 -3.21 6.98
C ILE A 155 11.18 -1.68 7.23
N GLU A 156 12.37 -1.08 7.31
CA GLU A 156 12.53 0.36 7.49
C GLU A 156 12.21 1.17 6.23
N THR A 157 12.12 0.52 5.05
CA THR A 157 11.72 1.17 3.79
C THR A 157 10.21 1.25 3.58
N ILE A 158 9.43 0.77 4.54
CA ILE A 158 7.96 0.86 4.48
C ILE A 158 7.55 2.34 4.49
N LEU A 159 6.60 2.70 3.60
CA LEU A 159 6.15 4.08 3.37
C LEU A 159 7.25 5.02 2.84
N SER A 160 8.32 4.49 2.25
CA SER A 160 9.41 5.29 1.68
C SER A 160 8.94 6.22 0.54
N GLY A 161 7.99 5.80 -0.30
CA GLY A 161 7.43 6.62 -1.37
C GLY A 161 6.80 7.91 -0.84
N PRO A 162 5.76 7.82 -0.01
CA PRO A 162 5.17 8.99 0.62
C PRO A 162 6.16 9.83 1.44
N ALA A 163 7.08 9.20 2.15
CA ALA A 163 8.12 9.91 2.89
C ALA A 163 9.01 10.73 1.96
N ALA A 164 9.40 10.17 0.81
CA ALA A 164 10.17 10.86 -0.22
C ALA A 164 9.40 12.04 -0.81
N SER A 165 8.09 11.88 -1.09
CA SER A 165 7.22 12.96 -1.58
C SER A 165 7.18 14.14 -0.61
N ILE A 166 7.07 13.88 0.71
CA ILE A 166 7.03 14.92 1.74
C ILE A 166 8.39 15.65 1.83
N VAL A 167 9.48 14.90 1.82
CA VAL A 167 10.85 15.47 1.83
C VAL A 167 11.09 16.28 0.55
N GLY A 168 10.67 15.78 -0.61
CA GLY A 168 10.73 16.49 -1.87
C GLY A 168 9.93 17.79 -1.87
N ALA A 169 8.70 17.77 -1.35
CA ALA A 169 7.86 18.94 -1.18
C ALA A 169 8.54 20.00 -0.28
N LYS A 170 9.15 19.57 0.83
CA LYS A 170 9.96 20.44 1.70
C LYS A 170 11.11 21.08 0.93
N TRP A 171 11.84 20.31 0.15
CA TRP A 171 12.97 20.80 -0.62
C TRP A 171 12.53 21.84 -1.66
N MET A 172 11.43 21.59 -2.37
CA MET A 172 10.91 22.48 -3.40
C MET A 172 10.33 23.80 -2.85
N THR A 173 9.64 23.75 -1.70
CA THR A 173 8.90 24.89 -1.16
C THR A 173 9.63 25.64 -0.06
N ASN A 174 10.63 25.01 0.54
CA ASN A 174 11.34 25.46 1.75
C ASN A 174 10.42 25.76 2.96
N LEU A 175 9.20 25.22 2.97
CA LEU A 175 8.25 25.38 4.08
C LEU A 175 8.68 24.51 5.26
N ASN A 176 8.47 25.00 6.48
CA ASN A 176 8.73 24.28 7.71
C ASN A 176 7.46 23.69 8.35
N LEU A 177 6.31 24.22 8.00
CA LEU A 177 4.99 23.77 8.48
C LEU A 177 4.00 23.77 7.33
N GLY A 178 3.27 22.71 7.16
CA GLY A 178 2.25 22.59 6.12
C GLY A 178 1.75 21.16 5.94
N PHE A 179 0.67 21.03 5.21
CA PHE A 179 0.21 19.73 4.74
C PHE A 179 0.77 19.46 3.35
N VAL A 180 1.21 18.22 3.15
CA VAL A 180 1.62 17.70 1.84
C VAL A 180 0.57 16.69 1.41
N SER A 181 -0.03 16.92 0.24
CA SER A 181 -0.96 15.99 -0.39
C SER A 181 -0.30 15.40 -1.63
N ASP A 182 -0.05 14.10 -1.61
CA ASP A 182 0.44 13.33 -2.76
C ASP A 182 -0.75 12.66 -3.44
N ILE A 183 -1.11 13.15 -4.61
CA ILE A 183 -2.29 12.72 -5.37
C ILE A 183 -1.82 11.85 -6.52
N GLY A 184 -1.93 10.54 -6.32
CA GLY A 184 -1.58 9.54 -7.33
C GLY A 184 -2.75 9.16 -8.24
N GLY A 185 -2.54 8.14 -9.08
CA GLY A 185 -3.60 7.57 -9.90
C GLY A 185 -4.68 6.85 -9.09
N THR A 186 -4.31 6.25 -7.97
CA THR A 186 -5.16 5.32 -7.19
C THR A 186 -5.50 5.81 -5.80
N THR A 187 -4.58 6.54 -5.16
CA THR A 187 -4.67 7.00 -3.78
C THR A 187 -4.25 8.46 -3.66
N THR A 188 -4.76 9.09 -2.63
CA THR A 188 -4.27 10.37 -2.14
C THR A 188 -3.72 10.17 -0.73
N ASP A 189 -2.47 10.54 -0.55
CA ASP A 189 -1.75 10.46 0.71
C ASP A 189 -1.54 11.86 1.27
N VAL A 190 -2.04 12.09 2.49
CA VAL A 190 -1.90 13.40 3.16
C VAL A 190 -1.06 13.24 4.41
N ALA A 191 -0.04 14.06 4.55
CA ALA A 191 0.83 14.06 5.71
C ALA A 191 1.16 15.48 6.17
N LEU A 192 1.57 15.60 7.44
CA LEU A 192 1.98 16.85 8.05
C LEU A 192 3.51 17.01 7.98
N LEU A 193 3.95 18.16 7.47
CA LEU A 193 5.31 18.66 7.63
C LEU A 193 5.35 19.56 8.88
N LYS A 194 6.21 19.24 9.84
CA LYS A 194 6.37 20.01 11.10
C LYS A 194 7.85 20.22 11.40
N GLY A 195 8.26 21.48 11.58
CA GLY A 195 9.67 21.82 11.80
C GLY A 195 10.59 21.40 10.64
N GLY A 196 10.08 21.40 9.41
CA GLY A 196 10.82 21.01 8.22
C GLY A 196 11.07 19.49 8.09
N ARG A 197 10.38 18.66 8.87
CA ARG A 197 10.46 17.19 8.82
C ARG A 197 9.07 16.58 8.74
N PRO A 198 8.93 15.40 8.10
CA PRO A 198 7.69 14.65 8.17
C PRO A 198 7.32 14.33 9.62
N ALA A 199 6.05 14.51 9.99
CA ALA A 199 5.55 14.03 11.28
C ALA A 199 5.56 12.50 11.28
N LEU A 200 6.01 11.89 12.40
CA LEU A 200 6.12 10.44 12.53
C LEU A 200 4.96 9.85 13.31
N ASP A 201 4.51 8.65 12.94
CA ASP A 201 3.55 7.88 13.72
C ASP A 201 4.26 7.24 14.92
N ALA A 202 4.04 7.78 16.12
CA ALA A 202 4.62 7.26 17.37
C ALA A 202 4.22 5.80 17.66
N ALA A 203 3.09 5.35 17.11
CA ALA A 203 2.62 3.97 17.27
C ALA A 203 3.33 2.97 16.33
N GLY A 204 4.11 3.46 15.37
CA GLY A 204 4.85 2.68 14.37
C GLY A 204 4.05 2.41 13.09
N ALA A 205 4.76 2.12 12.01
CA ALA A 205 4.19 1.86 10.69
C ALA A 205 3.18 0.71 10.69
N CYS A 206 2.10 0.86 9.94
CA CYS A 206 1.09 -0.17 9.73
C CYS A 206 1.33 -0.87 8.38
N VAL A 207 1.40 -2.21 8.38
CA VAL A 207 1.57 -3.04 7.18
C VAL A 207 0.35 -3.94 7.08
N GLY A 208 -0.57 -3.62 6.20
CA GLY A 208 -1.89 -4.26 6.20
C GLY A 208 -2.55 -4.09 7.58
N ASN A 209 -2.90 -5.21 8.21
CA ASN A 209 -3.49 -5.22 9.56
C ASN A 209 -2.44 -5.30 10.69
N PHE A 210 -1.16 -5.18 10.37
CA PHE A 210 -0.08 -5.35 11.34
C PHE A 210 0.61 -4.03 11.66
N ARG A 211 0.63 -3.67 12.93
CA ARG A 211 1.38 -2.51 13.39
C ARG A 211 2.77 -2.94 13.86
N THR A 212 3.79 -2.40 13.21
CA THR A 212 5.20 -2.68 13.50
C THR A 212 5.74 -1.77 14.60
N LEU A 213 7.03 -1.92 14.96
CA LEU A 213 7.76 -0.99 15.83
C LEU A 213 8.69 -0.04 15.05
N VAL A 214 8.65 -0.11 13.73
CA VAL A 214 9.45 0.78 12.86
C VAL A 214 8.77 2.14 12.77
N GLU A 215 9.56 3.20 12.87
CA GLU A 215 9.08 4.56 12.68
C GLU A 215 8.84 4.85 11.20
N ALA A 216 7.73 5.46 10.91
CA ALA A 216 7.40 5.92 9.58
C ALA A 216 6.55 7.18 9.63
N VAL A 217 6.45 7.85 8.52
CA VAL A 217 5.63 9.05 8.39
C VAL A 217 4.19 8.81 8.82
N ALA A 218 3.66 9.72 9.63
CA ALA A 218 2.26 9.77 9.98
C ALA A 218 1.47 10.33 8.79
N MET A 219 0.72 9.46 8.12
CA MET A 219 -0.03 9.83 6.94
C MET A 219 -1.44 9.26 6.96
N ARG A 220 -2.33 9.92 6.24
CA ARG A 220 -3.68 9.42 5.96
C ARG A 220 -3.80 9.11 4.48
N THR A 221 -4.02 7.85 4.17
CA THR A 221 -4.28 7.37 2.80
C THR A 221 -5.78 7.26 2.57
N THR A 222 -6.24 7.81 1.46
CA THR A 222 -7.61 7.63 0.96
C THR A 222 -7.56 6.96 -0.41
N GLY A 223 -8.51 6.08 -0.70
CA GLY A 223 -8.63 5.39 -2.00
C GLY A 223 -9.18 6.31 -3.10
N LEU A 224 -8.82 7.58 -3.07
CA LEU A 224 -9.15 8.57 -4.07
C LEU A 224 -7.91 8.89 -4.90
N GLY A 225 -8.00 8.74 -6.19
CA GLY A 225 -6.94 9.08 -7.14
C GLY A 225 -7.53 9.49 -8.49
N GLY A 226 -6.67 9.77 -9.46
CA GLY A 226 -7.07 10.24 -10.78
C GLY A 226 -7.93 9.24 -11.57
N ASP A 227 -7.92 7.97 -11.20
CA ASP A 227 -8.71 6.91 -11.84
C ASP A 227 -9.93 6.45 -11.01
N SER A 228 -10.24 7.13 -9.89
CA SER A 228 -11.37 6.76 -9.04
C SER A 228 -12.70 7.19 -9.64
N GLN A 229 -13.68 6.28 -9.68
CA GLN A 229 -15.04 6.63 -10.05
C GLN A 229 -15.66 7.57 -9.01
N VAL A 230 -16.33 8.62 -9.49
CA VAL A 230 -17.03 9.58 -8.65
C VAL A 230 -18.52 9.44 -8.89
N HIS A 231 -19.29 9.24 -7.81
CA HIS A 231 -20.73 9.19 -7.82
C HIS A 231 -21.30 10.43 -7.13
N PHE A 232 -22.22 11.09 -7.77
CA PHE A 232 -22.98 12.17 -7.17
C PHE A 232 -24.29 11.62 -6.60
N LEU A 233 -24.46 11.75 -5.29
CA LEU A 233 -25.67 11.35 -4.59
C LEU A 233 -26.59 12.57 -4.45
N SER A 234 -27.63 12.65 -5.27
CA SER A 234 -28.57 13.78 -5.29
C SER A 234 -29.73 13.64 -4.31
N GLU A 235 -29.92 12.47 -3.70
CA GLU A 235 -31.13 12.15 -2.89
C GLU A 235 -30.79 11.94 -1.41
N GLY A 236 -31.62 12.54 -0.53
CA GLY A 236 -31.61 12.33 0.91
C GLY A 236 -30.76 13.31 1.72
N LEU A 237 -30.88 13.20 3.06
CA LEU A 237 -30.17 14.03 4.06
C LEU A 237 -28.64 13.85 4.03
N MET A 238 -28.14 12.82 3.33
CA MET A 238 -26.75 12.47 3.18
C MET A 238 -26.24 12.70 1.75
N GLY A 239 -26.85 13.57 1.00
CA GLY A 239 -26.42 13.94 -0.35
C GLY A 239 -24.96 14.39 -0.37
N GLY A 240 -24.24 14.09 -1.45
CA GLY A 240 -22.81 14.43 -1.58
C GLY A 240 -22.11 13.59 -2.64
N LEU A 241 -20.78 13.49 -2.51
CA LEU A 241 -19.95 12.71 -3.40
C LEU A 241 -19.54 11.39 -2.76
N GLN A 242 -19.72 10.29 -3.47
CA GLN A 242 -19.20 8.98 -3.13
C GLN A 242 -18.08 8.60 -4.10
N LEU A 243 -16.97 8.11 -3.56
CA LEU A 243 -15.76 7.77 -4.32
C LEU A 243 -15.55 6.27 -4.37
N GLY A 244 -15.20 5.79 -5.58
CA GLY A 244 -14.93 4.38 -5.78
C GLY A 244 -16.08 3.44 -5.43
N PRO A 245 -15.81 2.17 -5.23
CA PRO A 245 -14.48 1.52 -5.30
C PRO A 245 -13.97 1.25 -6.72
N LYS A 246 -14.78 1.50 -7.74
CA LYS A 246 -14.44 1.24 -9.13
C LYS A 246 -13.41 2.25 -9.65
N ARG A 247 -12.48 1.77 -10.48
CA ARG A 247 -11.53 2.58 -11.21
C ARG A 247 -11.94 2.68 -12.67
N LEU A 248 -11.72 3.83 -13.24
CA LEU A 248 -12.11 4.17 -14.62
C LEU A 248 -10.94 4.85 -15.32
N VAL A 249 -10.99 4.93 -16.65
CA VAL A 249 -10.03 5.72 -17.41
C VAL A 249 -10.26 7.20 -17.10
N PRO A 250 -9.25 7.97 -16.67
CA PRO A 250 -9.39 9.41 -16.47
C PRO A 250 -9.79 10.10 -17.77
N ILE A 251 -10.72 11.04 -17.68
CA ILE A 251 -11.21 11.75 -18.87
C ILE A 251 -10.09 12.50 -19.62
N SER A 252 -9.10 13.00 -18.90
CA SER A 252 -7.93 13.63 -19.49
C SER A 252 -7.10 12.67 -20.34
N LEU A 253 -6.96 11.42 -19.88
CA LEU A 253 -6.29 10.35 -20.64
C LEU A 253 -7.12 9.96 -21.87
N LEU A 254 -8.44 9.82 -21.69
CA LEU A 254 -9.34 9.53 -22.80
C LEU A 254 -9.28 10.63 -23.88
N ALA A 255 -9.36 11.89 -23.48
CA ALA A 255 -9.27 13.02 -24.40
C ALA A 255 -7.90 13.14 -25.10
N HIS A 256 -6.80 12.71 -24.43
CA HIS A 256 -5.50 12.59 -25.07
C HIS A 256 -5.45 11.48 -26.13
N GLN A 257 -6.08 10.34 -25.86
CA GLN A 257 -6.16 9.22 -26.79
C GLN A 257 -7.13 9.47 -27.94
N GLU A 258 -8.22 10.16 -27.67
CA GLU A 258 -9.33 10.43 -28.58
C GLU A 258 -9.67 11.93 -28.59
N PRO A 259 -8.98 12.76 -29.40
CA PRO A 259 -9.11 14.22 -29.40
C PRO A 259 -10.53 14.78 -29.61
N HIS A 260 -11.43 14.05 -30.29
CA HIS A 260 -12.82 14.46 -30.49
C HIS A 260 -13.60 14.62 -29.20
N ILE A 261 -13.12 14.05 -28.09
CA ILE A 261 -13.72 14.19 -26.75
C ILE A 261 -13.70 15.64 -26.28
N HIS A 262 -12.69 16.43 -26.67
CA HIS A 262 -12.63 17.86 -26.34
C HIS A 262 -13.80 18.62 -26.93
N GLU A 263 -14.15 18.37 -28.20
CA GLU A 263 -15.28 19.03 -28.86
C GLU A 263 -16.60 18.72 -28.16
N ILE A 264 -16.80 17.45 -27.77
CA ILE A 264 -18.01 17.03 -27.05
C ILE A 264 -18.10 17.70 -25.67
N LEU A 265 -16.98 17.80 -24.95
CA LEU A 265 -16.94 18.46 -23.65
C LEU A 265 -17.22 19.97 -23.77
N ASP A 266 -16.65 20.61 -24.79
CA ASP A 266 -16.88 22.04 -25.07
C ASP A 266 -18.35 22.33 -25.43
N GLU A 267 -19.01 21.40 -26.16
CA GLU A 267 -20.46 21.51 -26.44
C GLU A 267 -21.28 21.35 -25.16
N GLN A 268 -20.94 20.38 -24.32
CA GLN A 268 -21.66 20.15 -23.05
C GLN A 268 -21.51 21.32 -22.07
N LEU A 269 -20.33 21.99 -22.08
CA LEU A 269 -20.09 23.17 -21.24
C LEU A 269 -20.92 24.40 -21.64
N LYS A 270 -21.42 24.48 -22.87
CA LYS A 270 -22.31 25.54 -23.31
C LYS A 270 -23.73 25.44 -22.75
N ASN A 271 -24.10 24.27 -22.21
CA ASN A 271 -25.40 24.06 -21.58
C ASN A 271 -25.49 24.85 -20.26
N THR A 272 -26.60 25.60 -20.09
CA THR A 272 -26.85 26.39 -18.87
C THR A 272 -27.04 25.53 -17.61
N ALA A 273 -27.47 24.29 -17.78
CA ALA A 273 -27.57 23.31 -16.70
C ALA A 273 -26.90 21.99 -17.12
N PRO A 274 -25.98 21.46 -16.31
CA PRO A 274 -25.35 20.17 -16.61
C PRO A 274 -26.37 19.04 -16.58
N GLY A 275 -26.34 18.19 -17.62
CA GLY A 275 -27.14 16.98 -17.67
C GLY A 275 -26.58 15.87 -16.78
N GLU A 276 -27.42 14.92 -16.38
CA GLU A 276 -27.05 13.77 -15.53
C GLU A 276 -25.88 12.93 -16.10
N TYR A 277 -25.74 12.92 -17.42
CA TYR A 277 -24.73 12.14 -18.16
C TYR A 277 -23.66 12.98 -18.82
N ASP A 278 -23.64 14.28 -18.60
CA ASP A 278 -22.62 15.17 -19.16
C ASP A 278 -21.25 14.83 -18.56
N GLY A 279 -20.22 14.85 -19.40
CA GLY A 279 -18.86 14.45 -19.04
C GLY A 279 -18.66 12.95 -18.84
N LYS A 280 -19.68 12.11 -19.04
CA LYS A 280 -19.57 10.65 -19.00
C LYS A 280 -19.49 10.10 -20.41
N PHE A 281 -18.57 9.18 -20.60
CA PHE A 281 -18.31 8.53 -21.89
C PHE A 281 -18.35 7.02 -21.74
N VAL A 282 -18.60 6.33 -22.85
CA VAL A 282 -18.61 4.87 -22.93
C VAL A 282 -17.94 4.44 -24.23
N ARG A 283 -17.11 3.42 -24.16
CA ARG A 283 -16.48 2.77 -25.34
C ARG A 283 -16.53 1.25 -25.22
N LEU A 284 -16.51 0.57 -26.37
CA LEU A 284 -16.40 -0.86 -26.45
C LEU A 284 -14.94 -1.28 -26.27
N ILE A 285 -14.67 -2.19 -25.33
CA ILE A 285 -13.31 -2.68 -25.07
C ILE A 285 -13.07 -4.02 -25.76
N SER A 286 -14.09 -4.89 -25.79
CA SER A 286 -14.02 -6.22 -26.39
C SER A 286 -15.32 -6.61 -27.06
N GLU A 287 -15.27 -7.52 -28.01
CA GLU A 287 -16.47 -8.05 -28.66
C GLU A 287 -17.34 -8.78 -27.63
N PRO A 288 -18.66 -8.56 -27.65
CA PRO A 288 -19.59 -9.20 -26.72
C PRO A 288 -19.70 -10.70 -27.01
N VAL A 289 -19.75 -11.51 -25.95
CA VAL A 289 -20.08 -12.93 -26.05
C VAL A 289 -21.60 -13.05 -26.07
N GLU A 290 -22.18 -13.33 -27.22
CA GLU A 290 -23.64 -13.26 -27.49
C GLU A 290 -24.53 -14.08 -26.53
N HIS A 291 -24.01 -15.17 -25.95
CA HIS A 291 -24.81 -16.10 -25.14
C HIS A 291 -25.15 -15.65 -23.72
N SER A 292 -24.65 -14.49 -23.28
CA SER A 292 -24.84 -13.99 -21.92
C SER A 292 -25.65 -12.70 -21.83
N LEU A 293 -26.12 -12.16 -22.95
CA LEU A 293 -26.75 -10.85 -23.03
C LEU A 293 -28.23 -10.93 -23.36
N THR A 294 -29.03 -10.05 -22.75
CA THR A 294 -30.44 -9.92 -23.08
C THR A 294 -30.63 -9.12 -24.37
N SER A 295 -31.81 -9.23 -25.00
CA SER A 295 -32.14 -8.43 -26.21
C SER A 295 -32.07 -6.92 -25.95
N ARG A 296 -32.21 -6.48 -24.70
CA ARG A 296 -32.06 -5.08 -24.29
C ARG A 296 -30.59 -4.70 -24.25
N ASP A 297 -29.75 -5.55 -23.69
CA ASP A 297 -28.31 -5.31 -23.60
C ASP A 297 -27.69 -5.21 -24.98
N MET A 298 -28.11 -6.08 -25.91
CA MET A 298 -27.70 -6.02 -27.33
C MET A 298 -28.11 -4.71 -28.01
N LYS A 299 -29.29 -4.15 -27.70
CA LYS A 299 -29.70 -2.83 -28.22
C LYS A 299 -28.84 -1.70 -27.67
N VAL A 300 -28.43 -1.74 -26.41
CA VAL A 300 -27.52 -0.75 -25.83
C VAL A 300 -26.14 -0.88 -26.47
N LEU A 301 -25.62 -2.11 -26.55
CA LEU A 301 -24.31 -2.38 -27.15
C LEU A 301 -24.21 -1.99 -28.63
N SER A 302 -25.28 -2.15 -29.41
CA SER A 302 -25.29 -1.74 -30.83
C SER A 302 -25.09 -0.24 -31.07
N ARG A 303 -25.24 0.59 -30.02
CA ARG A 303 -24.98 2.05 -30.07
C ARG A 303 -23.60 2.43 -29.57
N ILE A 304 -22.88 1.48 -28.96
CA ILE A 304 -21.52 1.69 -28.44
C ILE A 304 -20.53 1.33 -29.54
N GLU A 305 -19.54 2.18 -29.73
CA GLU A 305 -18.48 1.96 -30.70
C GLU A 305 -17.13 1.74 -29.98
N ARG A 306 -16.12 1.35 -30.72
CA ARG A 306 -14.76 1.25 -30.19
C ARG A 306 -14.21 2.61 -29.78
N ASN A 307 -14.59 3.67 -30.53
CA ASN A 307 -14.32 5.06 -30.12
C ASN A 307 -15.31 5.48 -29.05
N ALA A 308 -14.83 6.23 -28.07
CA ALA A 308 -15.67 6.68 -26.96
C ALA A 308 -16.77 7.64 -27.43
N LYS A 309 -17.98 7.36 -26.99
CA LYS A 309 -19.15 8.22 -27.23
C LYS A 309 -19.67 8.80 -25.93
N ALA A 310 -20.23 10.00 -25.99
CA ALA A 310 -20.94 10.58 -24.85
C ALA A 310 -22.04 9.63 -24.36
N LEU A 311 -22.11 9.36 -23.07
CA LEU A 311 -23.06 8.44 -22.49
C LEU A 311 -24.51 8.85 -22.82
N ARG A 312 -24.79 10.15 -22.88
CA ARG A 312 -26.06 10.72 -23.30
C ARG A 312 -26.51 10.31 -24.70
N ALA A 313 -25.55 10.09 -25.63
CA ALA A 313 -25.86 9.65 -26.99
C ALA A 313 -26.22 8.16 -27.08
N VAL A 314 -25.78 7.38 -26.09
CA VAL A 314 -25.98 5.91 -26.05
C VAL A 314 -27.23 5.54 -25.26
N ILE A 315 -27.49 6.20 -24.12
CA ILE A 315 -28.58 5.91 -23.21
C ILE A 315 -29.82 6.75 -23.58
N GLN A 316 -30.92 6.05 -23.81
CA GLN A 316 -32.23 6.67 -24.13
C GLN A 316 -33.19 6.63 -22.96
N THR A 317 -33.01 5.69 -22.03
CA THR A 317 -33.88 5.52 -20.86
C THR A 317 -33.07 5.20 -19.62
N ARG A 318 -33.59 5.53 -18.43
CA ARG A 318 -32.95 5.19 -17.13
C ARG A 318 -32.77 3.68 -16.93
N ILE A 319 -33.58 2.85 -17.55
CA ILE A 319 -33.45 1.38 -17.46
C ILE A 319 -32.24 0.90 -18.23
N GLU A 320 -31.86 1.56 -19.32
CA GLU A 320 -30.68 1.20 -20.12
C GLU A 320 -29.37 1.48 -19.40
N ILE A 321 -29.34 2.45 -18.48
CA ILE A 321 -28.17 2.67 -17.61
C ILE A 321 -27.90 1.44 -16.76
N LYS A 322 -28.96 0.85 -16.18
CA LYS A 322 -28.82 -0.37 -15.39
C LYS A 322 -28.34 -1.55 -16.25
N SER A 323 -28.84 -1.69 -17.46
CA SER A 323 -28.32 -2.69 -18.41
C SER A 323 -26.83 -2.48 -18.70
N LEU A 324 -26.39 -1.24 -18.91
CA LEU A 324 -24.97 -0.94 -19.15
C LEU A 324 -24.10 -1.25 -17.93
N GLU A 325 -24.58 -0.93 -16.72
CA GLU A 325 -23.88 -1.30 -15.48
C GLU A 325 -23.81 -2.81 -15.27
N ASP A 326 -24.86 -3.54 -15.62
CA ASP A 326 -24.89 -5.00 -15.52
C ASP A 326 -23.98 -5.66 -16.56
N ILE A 327 -23.89 -5.11 -17.77
CA ILE A 327 -22.93 -5.52 -18.81
C ILE A 327 -21.50 -5.35 -18.30
N ASP A 328 -21.21 -4.20 -17.69
CA ASP A 328 -19.87 -3.91 -17.15
C ASP A 328 -19.52 -4.80 -15.94
N LYS A 329 -20.49 -5.13 -15.08
CA LYS A 329 -20.29 -6.02 -13.92
C LYS A 329 -20.13 -7.49 -14.29
N ASN A 330 -20.97 -7.99 -15.21
CA ASN A 330 -21.10 -9.43 -15.50
C ASN A 330 -20.14 -9.91 -16.58
N ASN A 331 -19.81 -9.06 -17.54
CA ASN A 331 -18.98 -9.39 -18.70
C ASN A 331 -17.66 -8.61 -18.70
N ARG A 332 -16.91 -8.66 -17.60
CA ARG A 332 -15.57 -8.09 -17.42
C ARG A 332 -14.95 -7.54 -18.71
N LYS A 333 -15.14 -6.23 -19.01
CA LYS A 333 -14.47 -5.48 -20.08
C LYS A 333 -15.18 -5.40 -21.46
N ILE A 334 -16.47 -5.43 -21.54
CA ILE A 334 -17.16 -5.12 -22.83
C ILE A 334 -17.27 -3.61 -23.02
N ALA A 335 -17.65 -2.88 -21.98
CA ALA A 335 -17.80 -1.44 -22.03
C ALA A 335 -17.21 -0.77 -20.78
N GLU A 336 -16.67 0.42 -20.95
CA GLU A 336 -16.05 1.21 -19.90
C GLU A 336 -16.71 2.58 -19.83
N ILE A 337 -17.14 2.97 -18.61
CA ILE A 337 -17.71 4.30 -18.34
C ILE A 337 -16.60 5.18 -17.77
N VAL A 338 -16.39 6.33 -18.35
CA VAL A 338 -15.36 7.30 -17.97
C VAL A 338 -16.02 8.48 -17.24
N PRO A 339 -15.59 8.83 -16.01
CA PRO A 339 -16.20 9.88 -15.21
C PRO A 339 -15.84 11.28 -15.70
N PRO A 340 -16.65 12.30 -15.38
CA PRO A 340 -16.32 13.68 -15.69
C PRO A 340 -15.19 14.23 -14.83
N ALA A 341 -14.29 14.97 -15.45
CA ALA A 341 -13.13 15.59 -14.78
C ALA A 341 -13.56 16.57 -13.66
N LYS A 342 -14.64 17.31 -13.85
CA LYS A 342 -15.15 18.28 -12.87
C LYS A 342 -15.59 17.64 -11.56
N GLU A 343 -16.24 16.47 -11.63
CA GLU A 343 -16.62 15.71 -10.43
C GLU A 343 -15.42 15.17 -9.69
N LEU A 344 -14.38 14.77 -10.41
CA LEU A 344 -13.12 14.32 -9.83
C LEU A 344 -12.44 15.44 -9.02
N TYR A 345 -12.33 16.65 -9.57
CA TYR A 345 -11.76 17.81 -8.86
C TYR A 345 -12.59 18.21 -7.63
N ALA A 346 -13.92 18.21 -7.75
CA ALA A 346 -14.82 18.50 -6.63
C ALA A 346 -14.70 17.43 -5.54
N ALA A 347 -14.58 16.16 -5.90
CA ALA A 347 -14.37 15.07 -4.98
C ALA A 347 -13.03 15.17 -4.26
N MET A 348 -11.96 15.52 -4.95
CA MET A 348 -10.64 15.73 -4.36
C MET A 348 -10.64 16.92 -3.38
N ALA A 349 -11.29 18.03 -3.72
CA ALA A 349 -11.41 19.19 -2.84
C ALA A 349 -12.19 18.87 -1.55
N ASN A 350 -13.23 18.03 -1.65
CA ASN A 350 -14.05 17.64 -0.50
C ASN A 350 -13.46 16.45 0.30
N ALA A 351 -12.58 15.66 -0.29
CA ALA A 351 -11.92 14.55 0.39
C ALA A 351 -10.72 14.97 1.26
N LEU A 352 -10.30 16.25 1.17
CA LEU A 352 -9.36 16.86 2.12
C LEU A 352 -10.13 17.16 3.42
N PRO A 353 -10.17 16.24 4.41
CA PRO A 353 -10.86 16.53 5.66
C PRO A 353 -10.09 17.60 6.41
N ALA A 354 -10.80 18.41 7.18
CA ALA A 354 -10.19 19.22 8.23
C ALA A 354 -9.35 18.27 9.10
N LEU A 355 -8.04 18.33 8.93
CA LEU A 355 -7.13 17.58 9.79
C LEU A 355 -7.27 18.22 11.19
N PRO A 356 -7.41 17.44 12.25
CA PRO A 356 -7.47 18.00 13.59
C PRO A 356 -6.19 18.78 13.85
N CYS A 357 -6.39 20.02 14.28
CA CYS A 357 -5.32 20.93 14.71
C CYS A 357 -4.52 20.36 15.86
#